data_87e7fb974a0a8a853c1ed72f4da62730
#
_entry.id   87e7fb974a0a8a853c1ed72f4da62730
#
_cell.length_a   1.000
_cell.length_b   1.000
_cell.length_c   1.000
_cell.angle_alpha   90.00
_cell.angle_beta   90.00
_cell.angle_gamma   90.00
#
_symmetry.space_group_name_H-M   'P 1'
#
loop_
_entity.id
_entity.type
_entity.pdbx_description
1 polymer ?
#
loop_
_entity_poly.entity_id
_entity_poly.type
_entity_poly.pdbx_seq_one_letter_code
_entity_poly.pdbx_strand_id
1 'polypeptide(L)'
;MSIRKSAFAVAIAIISFLIYALLALTVDNQITLDDEQAIQTLGVDDKCVNSIGSYEVEVQCLISIQAAVQAIGEKTYCPVWPKADLNEPSEFLRRNHGCCVDRSRFIEKAARYYGYETRHIALIQPKYSYSLTNLLPLNQSSHATSEILTVNGWLGVDSNEPFVLIGADNSPETYRDAIDNLEKFPKMVPQEFFQERTDVIYGLYSRHGNFHGMNFPGPEFVYSELKWNWQ
;
A
#
# COMPACT_ATOMS: atom_id res chain seq x y z
N MET A 1 20.07 47.63 -7.58
CA MET A 1 18.85 47.17 -6.87
C MET A 1 18.23 45.87 -7.43
N SER A 2 18.82 45.20 -8.42
CA SER A 2 18.12 44.12 -9.11
C SER A 2 18.45 42.70 -8.62
N ILE A 3 19.71 42.34 -8.38
CA ILE A 3 20.12 40.97 -8.12
C ILE A 3 19.50 40.36 -6.82
N ARG A 4 19.48 41.14 -5.74
CA ARG A 4 18.88 40.66 -4.46
C ARG A 4 17.36 40.40 -4.55
N LYS A 5 16.64 41.26 -5.31
CA LYS A 5 15.20 41.07 -5.51
C LYS A 5 14.90 39.86 -6.38
N SER A 6 15.72 39.61 -7.40
CA SER A 6 15.59 38.44 -8.27
C SER A 6 15.91 37.15 -7.50
N ALA A 7 16.95 37.13 -6.68
CA ALA A 7 17.28 35.97 -5.85
C ALA A 7 16.16 35.61 -4.84
N PHE A 8 15.54 36.65 -4.23
CA PHE A 8 14.43 36.46 -3.31
C PHE A 8 13.18 35.93 -4.00
N ALA A 9 12.84 36.43 -5.19
CA ALA A 9 11.71 35.94 -5.97
C ALA A 9 11.90 34.50 -6.41
N VAL A 10 13.12 34.10 -6.83
CA VAL A 10 13.45 32.72 -7.18
C VAL A 10 13.34 31.79 -5.96
N ALA A 11 13.82 32.20 -4.80
CA ALA A 11 13.69 31.44 -3.57
C ALA A 11 12.22 31.19 -3.19
N ILE A 12 11.37 32.22 -3.27
CA ILE A 12 9.93 32.06 -3.03
C ILE A 12 9.30 31.10 -4.03
N ALA A 13 9.62 31.20 -5.31
CA ALA A 13 9.08 30.30 -6.33
C ALA A 13 9.49 28.84 -6.07
N ILE A 14 10.73 28.59 -5.70
CA ILE A 14 11.22 27.24 -5.33
C ILE A 14 10.48 26.71 -4.10
N ILE A 15 10.36 27.51 -3.04
CA ILE A 15 9.65 27.11 -1.82
C ILE A 15 8.18 26.80 -2.11
N SER A 16 7.52 27.66 -2.89
CA SER A 16 6.11 27.47 -3.27
C SER A 16 5.94 26.20 -4.10
N PHE A 17 6.86 25.93 -5.03
CA PHE A 17 6.85 24.70 -5.82
C PHE A 17 7.08 23.45 -4.94
N LEU A 18 8.01 23.51 -3.99
CA LEU A 18 8.26 22.40 -3.06
C LEU A 18 7.04 22.13 -2.17
N ILE A 19 6.41 23.19 -1.64
CA ILE A 19 5.17 23.03 -0.85
C ILE A 19 4.06 22.43 -1.70
N TYR A 20 3.87 22.94 -2.92
CA TYR A 20 2.87 22.38 -3.83
C TYR A 20 3.15 20.91 -4.15
N ALA A 21 4.39 20.56 -4.47
CA ALA A 21 4.80 19.19 -4.75
C ALA A 21 4.56 18.28 -3.53
N LEU A 22 4.93 18.71 -2.33
CA LEU A 22 4.66 17.99 -1.11
C LEU A 22 3.16 17.72 -0.93
N LEU A 23 2.32 18.74 -1.08
CA LEU A 23 0.87 18.59 -0.93
C LEU A 23 0.26 17.70 -2.03
N ALA A 24 0.70 17.87 -3.28
CA ALA A 24 0.19 17.09 -4.41
C ALA A 24 0.60 15.60 -4.36
N LEU A 25 1.76 15.30 -3.75
CA LEU A 25 2.28 13.94 -3.65
C LEU A 25 1.93 13.24 -2.33
N THR A 26 1.17 13.90 -1.45
CA THR A 26 0.73 13.29 -0.18
C THR A 26 -0.54 12.49 -0.38
N VAL A 27 -0.54 11.26 0.11
CA VAL A 27 -1.75 10.42 0.18
C VAL A 27 -2.46 10.69 1.50
N ASP A 28 -3.73 11.06 1.42
CA ASP A 28 -4.61 11.17 2.58
C ASP A 28 -5.22 9.81 2.90
N ASN A 29 -5.01 9.36 4.14
CA ASN A 29 -5.53 8.11 4.65
C ASN A 29 -6.84 8.26 5.43
N GLN A 30 -7.44 9.44 5.45
CA GLN A 30 -8.74 9.65 6.07
C GLN A 30 -9.82 8.82 5.35
N ILE A 31 -10.78 8.34 6.13
CA ILE A 31 -11.94 7.61 5.62
C ILE A 31 -13.00 8.64 5.28
N THR A 32 -13.40 8.67 4.03
CA THR A 32 -14.50 9.53 3.55
C THR A 32 -15.84 8.80 3.71
N LEU A 33 -16.94 9.53 3.57
CA LEU A 33 -18.27 8.92 3.58
C LEU A 33 -18.44 7.89 2.45
N ASP A 34 -17.87 8.15 1.28
CA ASP A 34 -17.91 7.22 0.15
C ASP A 34 -17.08 5.95 0.45
N ASP A 35 -15.97 6.08 1.16
CA ASP A 35 -15.17 4.93 1.62
C ASP A 35 -15.95 4.09 2.64
N GLU A 36 -16.59 4.75 3.60
CA GLU A 36 -17.44 4.09 4.62
C GLU A 36 -18.55 3.28 3.96
N GLN A 37 -19.28 3.88 3.02
CA GLN A 37 -20.33 3.18 2.26
C GLN A 37 -19.76 1.98 1.49
N ALA A 38 -18.61 2.16 0.85
CA ALA A 38 -17.93 1.09 0.14
C ALA A 38 -17.52 -0.06 1.09
N ILE A 39 -16.96 0.25 2.25
CA ILE A 39 -16.55 -0.74 3.25
C ILE A 39 -17.73 -1.52 3.78
N GLN A 40 -18.86 -0.88 4.04
CA GLN A 40 -20.08 -1.54 4.51
C GLN A 40 -20.61 -2.59 3.52
N THR A 41 -20.36 -2.41 2.21
CA THR A 41 -20.74 -3.43 1.20
C THR A 41 -19.95 -4.73 1.31
N LEU A 42 -18.82 -4.76 2.02
CA LEU A 42 -18.04 -5.98 2.23
C LEU A 42 -18.79 -7.02 3.11
N GLY A 43 -19.72 -6.57 3.95
CA GLY A 43 -20.53 -7.48 4.79
C GLY A 43 -19.70 -8.24 5.84
N VAL A 44 -18.67 -7.62 6.40
CA VAL A 44 -17.74 -8.24 7.37
C VAL A 44 -17.92 -7.73 8.81
N ASP A 45 -18.95 -6.92 9.07
CA ASP A 45 -19.18 -6.28 10.37
C ASP A 45 -19.27 -7.28 11.53
N ASP A 46 -19.94 -8.41 11.32
CA ASP A 46 -20.11 -9.48 12.31
C ASP A 46 -18.76 -10.06 12.83
N LYS A 47 -17.72 -9.94 12.04
CA LYS A 47 -16.36 -10.42 12.38
C LYS A 47 -15.42 -9.32 12.84
N CYS A 48 -15.66 -8.09 12.41
CA CYS A 48 -14.70 -6.98 12.59
C CYS A 48 -15.11 -6.01 13.71
N VAL A 49 -16.40 -5.84 13.99
CA VAL A 49 -16.84 -5.02 15.11
C VAL A 49 -16.38 -5.65 16.42
N ASN A 50 -15.65 -4.89 17.24
CA ASN A 50 -15.03 -5.34 18.48
C ASN A 50 -13.99 -6.47 18.34
N SER A 51 -13.35 -6.59 17.18
CA SER A 51 -12.28 -7.58 16.96
C SER A 51 -10.98 -7.25 17.68
N ILE A 52 -10.70 -5.96 17.95
CA ILE A 52 -9.45 -5.50 18.56
C ILE A 52 -9.32 -6.03 20.00
N GLY A 53 -8.14 -6.58 20.32
CA GLY A 53 -7.77 -7.06 21.66
C GLY A 53 -7.65 -8.57 21.78
N SER A 54 -7.98 -9.33 20.73
CA SER A 54 -7.73 -10.78 20.64
C SER A 54 -7.12 -11.10 19.29
N TYR A 55 -5.88 -11.56 19.27
CA TYR A 55 -5.13 -11.84 18.05
C TYR A 55 -5.88 -12.74 17.08
N GLU A 56 -6.48 -13.83 17.58
CA GLU A 56 -7.22 -14.77 16.74
C GLU A 56 -8.44 -14.11 16.10
N VAL A 57 -9.14 -13.24 16.82
CA VAL A 57 -10.32 -12.52 16.31
C VAL A 57 -9.88 -11.45 15.31
N GLU A 58 -8.78 -10.74 15.59
CA GLU A 58 -8.19 -9.76 14.67
C GLU A 58 -7.80 -10.43 13.35
N VAL A 59 -7.10 -11.57 13.40
CA VAL A 59 -6.71 -12.31 12.19
C VAL A 59 -7.94 -12.75 11.39
N GLN A 60 -9.00 -13.24 12.04
CA GLN A 60 -10.24 -13.63 11.34
C GLN A 60 -10.95 -12.44 10.70
N CYS A 61 -10.97 -11.28 11.35
CA CYS A 61 -11.45 -10.04 10.75
C CYS A 61 -10.65 -9.69 9.50
N LEU A 62 -9.31 -9.66 9.60
CA LEU A 62 -8.43 -9.27 8.50
C LEU A 62 -8.49 -10.23 7.31
N ILE A 63 -8.57 -11.54 7.55
CA ILE A 63 -8.84 -12.52 6.50
C ILE A 63 -10.20 -12.28 5.83
N SER A 64 -11.22 -11.90 6.60
CA SER A 64 -12.55 -11.64 6.06
C SER A 64 -12.58 -10.38 5.19
N ILE A 65 -11.91 -9.30 5.62
CA ILE A 65 -11.72 -8.08 4.81
C ILE A 65 -10.98 -8.44 3.51
N GLN A 66 -9.85 -9.14 3.61
CA GLN A 66 -9.05 -9.56 2.47
C GLN A 66 -9.89 -10.35 1.46
N ALA A 67 -10.56 -11.39 1.92
CA ALA A 67 -11.38 -12.26 1.07
C ALA A 67 -12.52 -11.48 0.39
N ALA A 68 -13.21 -10.60 1.12
CA ALA A 68 -14.28 -9.77 0.58
C ALA A 68 -13.75 -8.80 -0.49
N VAL A 69 -12.62 -8.14 -0.25
CA VAL A 69 -11.99 -7.24 -1.22
C VAL A 69 -11.50 -8.01 -2.47
N GLN A 70 -10.92 -9.19 -2.29
CA GLN A 70 -10.47 -10.02 -3.41
C GLN A 70 -11.62 -10.56 -4.25
N ALA A 71 -12.80 -10.71 -3.67
CA ALA A 71 -14.03 -11.12 -4.38
C ALA A 71 -14.62 -10.01 -5.27
N ILE A 72 -14.18 -8.75 -5.12
CA ILE A 72 -14.64 -7.64 -5.96
C ILE A 72 -14.01 -7.76 -7.34
N GLY A 73 -14.80 -8.19 -8.31
CA GLY A 73 -14.48 -8.18 -9.74
C GLY A 73 -13.18 -8.90 -10.14
N GLU A 74 -12.77 -8.65 -11.36
CA GLU A 74 -11.59 -9.31 -11.92
C GLU A 74 -10.26 -8.67 -11.48
N LYS A 75 -9.25 -9.52 -11.26
CA LYS A 75 -7.87 -9.09 -11.09
C LYS A 75 -7.30 -8.65 -12.43
N THR A 76 -6.85 -7.40 -12.50
CA THR A 76 -6.25 -6.81 -13.69
C THR A 76 -4.81 -6.35 -13.43
N TYR A 77 -4.06 -6.09 -14.51
CA TYR A 77 -2.77 -5.42 -14.36
C TYR A 77 -2.96 -3.94 -14.06
N CYS A 78 -2.07 -3.39 -13.22
CA CYS A 78 -2.05 -1.95 -12.99
C CYS A 78 -1.69 -1.22 -14.30
N PRO A 79 -2.38 -0.12 -14.63
CA PRO A 79 -2.08 0.65 -15.83
C PRO A 79 -0.68 1.26 -15.73
N VAL A 80 0.06 1.22 -16.82
CA VAL A 80 1.40 1.84 -16.91
C VAL A 80 1.31 3.37 -16.87
N TRP A 81 0.22 3.92 -17.43
CA TRP A 81 -0.05 5.36 -17.47
C TRP A 81 -1.06 5.76 -16.40
N PRO A 82 -0.98 7.00 -15.88
CA PRO A 82 -1.96 7.50 -14.93
C PRO A 82 -3.38 7.35 -15.45
N LYS A 83 -4.25 6.78 -14.62
CA LYS A 83 -5.69 6.71 -14.90
C LYS A 83 -6.41 7.92 -14.31
N ALA A 84 -7.55 8.27 -14.87
CA ALA A 84 -8.38 9.36 -14.37
C ALA A 84 -8.99 9.05 -13.00
N ASP A 85 -9.41 7.80 -12.82
CA ASP A 85 -10.02 7.33 -11.57
C ASP A 85 -8.95 7.01 -10.52
N LEU A 86 -9.21 7.40 -9.29
CA LEU A 86 -8.35 7.11 -8.15
C LEU A 86 -8.46 5.64 -7.72
N ASN A 87 -7.43 5.15 -7.02
CA ASN A 87 -7.43 3.83 -6.39
C ASN A 87 -8.13 3.89 -5.01
N GLU A 88 -9.33 4.48 -4.93
CA GLU A 88 -10.10 4.56 -3.70
C GLU A 88 -11.19 3.46 -3.67
N PRO A 89 -11.64 3.03 -2.48
CA PRO A 89 -12.61 1.93 -2.32
C PRO A 89 -13.88 2.07 -3.17
N SER A 90 -14.50 3.25 -3.16
CA SER A 90 -15.73 3.53 -3.92
C SER A 90 -15.51 3.41 -5.43
N GLU A 91 -14.37 3.92 -5.93
CA GLU A 91 -14.02 3.84 -7.34
C GLU A 91 -13.71 2.40 -7.78
N PHE A 92 -13.05 1.63 -6.93
CA PHE A 92 -12.79 0.22 -7.20
C PHE A 92 -14.09 -0.59 -7.28
N LEU A 93 -15.03 -0.39 -6.33
CA LEU A 93 -16.37 -1.01 -6.40
C LEU A 93 -17.10 -0.67 -7.70
N ARG A 94 -17.10 0.61 -8.07
CA ARG A 94 -17.79 1.09 -9.28
C ARG A 94 -17.23 0.44 -10.55
N ARG A 95 -15.90 0.28 -10.62
CA ARG A 95 -15.26 -0.34 -11.78
C ARG A 95 -15.44 -1.85 -11.83
N ASN A 96 -15.60 -2.49 -10.68
CA ASN A 96 -15.67 -3.95 -10.51
C ASN A 96 -14.47 -4.69 -11.14
N HIS A 97 -13.32 -4.07 -11.20
CA HIS A 97 -12.03 -4.65 -11.57
C HIS A 97 -10.89 -3.78 -11.04
N GLY A 98 -9.74 -4.38 -10.76
CA GLY A 98 -8.60 -3.62 -10.28
C GLY A 98 -7.35 -4.47 -10.09
N CYS A 99 -6.26 -3.78 -9.79
CA CYS A 99 -4.96 -4.38 -9.55
C CYS A 99 -4.60 -4.40 -8.05
N CYS A 100 -3.38 -4.82 -7.73
CA CYS A 100 -2.90 -4.89 -6.36
C CYS A 100 -3.02 -3.56 -5.60
N VAL A 101 -2.79 -2.44 -6.27
CA VAL A 101 -2.88 -1.11 -5.64
C VAL A 101 -4.31 -0.78 -5.21
N ASP A 102 -5.30 -1.08 -6.06
CA ASP A 102 -6.72 -0.88 -5.73
C ASP A 102 -7.13 -1.72 -4.50
N ARG A 103 -6.77 -3.01 -4.52
CA ARG A 103 -7.10 -3.95 -3.44
C ARG A 103 -6.38 -3.62 -2.15
N SER A 104 -5.08 -3.35 -2.19
CA SER A 104 -4.30 -2.93 -1.03
C SER A 104 -4.91 -1.68 -0.37
N ARG A 105 -5.25 -0.67 -1.18
CA ARG A 105 -5.90 0.55 -0.68
C ARG A 105 -7.23 0.27 0.00
N PHE A 106 -8.04 -0.62 -0.56
CA PHE A 106 -9.32 -0.98 0.05
C PHE A 106 -9.11 -1.73 1.38
N ILE A 107 -8.22 -2.73 1.41
CA ILE A 107 -7.89 -3.48 2.63
C ILE A 107 -7.42 -2.52 3.73
N GLU A 108 -6.52 -1.59 3.42
CA GLU A 108 -6.02 -0.60 4.37
C GLU A 108 -7.14 0.28 4.94
N LYS A 109 -7.99 0.84 4.07
CA LYS A 109 -9.09 1.70 4.52
C LYS A 109 -10.14 0.92 5.30
N ALA A 110 -10.46 -0.32 4.90
CA ALA A 110 -11.36 -1.18 5.64
C ALA A 110 -10.81 -1.53 7.03
N ALA A 111 -9.53 -1.90 7.12
CA ALA A 111 -8.91 -2.15 8.41
C ALA A 111 -8.91 -0.89 9.30
N ARG A 112 -8.59 0.28 8.77
CA ARG A 112 -8.66 1.57 9.51
C ARG A 112 -10.08 1.89 9.98
N TYR A 113 -11.10 1.59 9.19
CA TYR A 113 -12.50 1.77 9.57
C TYR A 113 -12.87 0.98 10.82
N TYR A 114 -12.32 -0.23 10.97
CA TYR A 114 -12.49 -1.06 12.18
C TYR A 114 -11.47 -0.73 13.29
N GLY A 115 -10.66 0.32 13.14
CA GLY A 115 -9.79 0.85 14.19
C GLY A 115 -8.35 0.34 14.19
N TYR A 116 -7.92 -0.40 13.16
CA TYR A 116 -6.54 -0.86 13.04
C TYR A 116 -5.60 0.24 12.52
N GLU A 117 -4.34 0.21 12.97
CA GLU A 117 -3.26 0.92 12.30
C GLU A 117 -2.79 0.11 11.11
N THR A 118 -2.55 0.78 9.98
CA THR A 118 -2.10 0.14 8.75
C THR A 118 -0.90 0.85 8.16
N ARG A 119 -0.08 0.15 7.37
CA ARG A 119 0.96 0.73 6.56
C ARG A 119 0.99 0.10 5.17
N HIS A 120 1.20 0.93 4.16
CA HIS A 120 1.28 0.51 2.77
C HIS A 120 2.66 0.02 2.41
N ILE A 121 2.72 -1.04 1.62
CA ILE A 121 3.96 -1.66 1.18
C ILE A 121 3.98 -1.76 -0.34
N ALA A 122 5.05 -1.23 -0.92
CA ALA A 122 5.46 -1.51 -2.27
C ALA A 122 6.59 -2.56 -2.26
N LEU A 123 6.33 -3.72 -2.83
CA LEU A 123 7.33 -4.74 -3.11
C LEU A 123 7.86 -4.50 -4.53
N ILE A 124 9.17 -4.35 -4.67
CA ILE A 124 9.81 -4.11 -5.96
C ILE A 124 10.91 -5.14 -6.18
N GLN A 125 10.88 -5.81 -7.33
CA GLN A 125 11.98 -6.68 -7.75
C GLN A 125 12.99 -5.87 -8.58
N PRO A 126 14.15 -5.48 -8.03
CA PRO A 126 15.12 -4.70 -8.77
C PRO A 126 15.78 -5.55 -9.86
N LYS A 127 15.78 -5.05 -11.09
CA LYS A 127 16.57 -5.63 -12.18
C LYS A 127 18.07 -5.46 -11.98
N TYR A 128 18.48 -4.47 -11.18
CA TYR A 128 19.87 -4.09 -10.94
C TYR A 128 20.06 -3.86 -9.43
N SER A 129 21.30 -3.95 -8.96
CA SER A 129 21.64 -3.75 -7.53
C SER A 129 21.05 -2.47 -6.94
N TYR A 130 20.68 -2.52 -5.67
CA TYR A 130 20.06 -1.48 -4.84
C TYR A 130 20.36 -0.04 -5.28
N SER A 131 19.39 0.62 -5.91
CA SER A 131 19.50 2.02 -6.28
C SER A 131 18.09 2.62 -6.42
N LEU A 132 17.94 3.88 -6.00
CA LEU A 132 16.74 4.67 -6.28
C LEU A 132 16.43 4.75 -7.79
N THR A 133 17.43 4.50 -8.65
CA THR A 133 17.21 4.37 -10.10
C THR A 133 16.31 3.19 -10.47
N ASN A 134 16.15 2.19 -9.60
CA ASN A 134 15.21 1.08 -9.82
C ASN A 134 13.74 1.50 -9.78
N LEU A 135 13.43 2.69 -9.25
CA LEU A 135 12.09 3.27 -9.34
C LEU A 135 11.77 3.90 -10.71
N LEU A 136 12.78 4.07 -11.56
CA LEU A 136 12.63 4.71 -12.88
C LEU A 136 12.21 3.78 -14.02
N PRO A 137 12.56 2.46 -14.05
CA PRO A 137 12.19 1.58 -15.16
C PRO A 137 10.67 1.36 -15.24
N LEU A 138 10.11 1.48 -16.45
CA LEU A 138 8.69 1.29 -16.73
C LEU A 138 8.23 -0.18 -16.65
N ASN A 139 9.16 -1.14 -16.69
CA ASN A 139 8.87 -2.57 -16.78
C ASN A 139 9.44 -3.34 -15.58
N GLN A 140 9.26 -2.83 -14.40
CA GLN A 140 9.69 -3.50 -13.18
C GLN A 140 8.56 -4.30 -12.59
N SER A 141 8.83 -5.55 -12.19
CA SER A 141 7.87 -6.34 -11.45
C SER A 141 7.68 -5.72 -10.07
N SER A 142 6.44 -5.41 -9.72
CA SER A 142 6.10 -4.76 -8.48
C SER A 142 4.75 -5.23 -7.97
N HIS A 143 4.57 -5.22 -6.65
CA HIS A 143 3.35 -5.59 -5.99
C HIS A 143 3.03 -4.62 -4.86
N ALA A 144 1.77 -4.21 -4.76
CA ALA A 144 1.28 -3.40 -3.65
C ALA A 144 0.56 -4.30 -2.66
N THR A 145 0.88 -4.15 -1.40
CA THR A 145 0.29 -4.93 -0.31
C THR A 145 0.26 -4.11 0.98
N SER A 146 -0.15 -4.69 2.08
CA SER A 146 -0.37 -3.96 3.32
C SER A 146 0.14 -4.74 4.53
N GLU A 147 0.52 -4.02 5.57
CA GLU A 147 0.67 -4.58 6.90
C GLU A 147 -0.28 -3.88 7.87
N ILE A 148 -0.84 -4.65 8.78
CA ILE A 148 -1.86 -4.21 9.72
C ILE A 148 -1.39 -4.56 11.13
N LEU A 149 -1.44 -3.56 12.03
CA LEU A 149 -1.01 -3.75 13.40
C LEU A 149 -2.09 -4.47 14.20
N THR A 150 -1.75 -5.67 14.64
CA THR A 150 -2.54 -6.48 15.59
C THR A 150 -1.98 -6.31 17.02
N VAL A 151 -2.66 -6.85 18.00
CA VAL A 151 -2.17 -6.84 19.40
C VAL A 151 -0.82 -7.56 19.56
N ASN A 152 -0.48 -8.49 18.68
CA ASN A 152 0.78 -9.24 18.72
C ASN A 152 1.87 -8.66 17.79
N GLY A 153 1.56 -7.64 16.97
CA GLY A 153 2.52 -7.02 16.06
C GLY A 153 1.97 -6.82 14.64
N TRP A 154 2.85 -6.41 13.73
CA TRP A 154 2.51 -6.18 12.34
C TRP A 154 2.29 -7.48 11.58
N LEU A 155 1.12 -7.61 10.94
CA LEU A 155 0.71 -8.75 10.13
C LEU A 155 0.66 -8.35 8.66
N GLY A 156 1.41 -9.03 7.80
CA GLY A 156 1.30 -8.88 6.35
C GLY A 156 -0.01 -9.45 5.82
N VAL A 157 -0.73 -8.66 4.99
CA VAL A 157 -2.00 -9.03 4.36
C VAL A 157 -1.89 -8.80 2.87
N ASP A 158 -1.88 -9.89 2.08
CA ASP A 158 -1.71 -9.76 0.64
C ASP A 158 -2.95 -9.20 -0.06
N SER A 159 -2.74 -8.37 -1.06
CA SER A 159 -3.82 -7.72 -1.79
C SER A 159 -4.44 -8.61 -2.87
N ASN A 160 -3.69 -9.55 -3.43
CA ASN A 160 -4.11 -10.36 -4.57
C ASN A 160 -4.26 -11.84 -4.25
N GLU A 161 -3.47 -12.34 -3.29
CA GLU A 161 -3.42 -13.75 -2.96
C GLU A 161 -4.06 -14.00 -1.58
N PRO A 162 -4.76 -15.12 -1.38
CA PRO A 162 -5.56 -15.35 -0.17
C PRO A 162 -4.69 -15.84 0.99
N PHE A 163 -3.65 -15.07 1.36
CA PHE A 163 -2.85 -15.38 2.54
C PHE A 163 -2.57 -14.14 3.39
N VAL A 164 -2.36 -14.38 4.67
CA VAL A 164 -1.78 -13.46 5.63
C VAL A 164 -0.49 -14.06 6.18
N LEU A 165 0.49 -13.22 6.51
CA LEU A 165 1.81 -13.68 6.96
C LEU A 165 1.78 -14.07 8.43
N ILE A 166 1.55 -15.36 8.68
CA ILE A 166 1.55 -15.95 10.02
C ILE A 166 2.71 -16.94 10.11
N GLY A 167 3.58 -16.74 11.10
CA GLY A 167 4.69 -17.61 11.40
C GLY A 167 4.26 -19.00 11.87
N ALA A 168 5.21 -19.92 11.91
CA ALA A 168 4.95 -21.31 12.35
C ALA A 168 4.51 -21.42 13.81
N ASP A 169 4.84 -20.43 14.62
CA ASP A 169 4.46 -20.29 16.03
C ASP A 169 3.15 -19.50 16.22
N ASN A 170 2.42 -19.25 15.15
CA ASN A 170 1.20 -18.45 15.10
C ASN A 170 1.42 -16.96 15.43
N SER A 171 2.64 -16.45 15.32
CA SER A 171 2.94 -15.01 15.42
C SER A 171 2.65 -14.27 14.12
N PRO A 172 2.31 -12.96 14.17
CA PRO A 172 2.25 -12.13 12.96
C PRO A 172 3.66 -11.92 12.41
N GLU A 173 3.79 -11.90 11.10
CA GLU A 173 5.04 -11.66 10.39
C GLU A 173 4.88 -10.50 9.41
N THR A 174 5.96 -9.73 9.22
CA THR A 174 6.02 -8.66 8.23
C THR A 174 6.51 -9.18 6.88
N TYR A 175 6.31 -8.40 5.82
CA TYR A 175 6.91 -8.73 4.51
C TYR A 175 8.42 -8.71 4.56
N ARG A 176 9.03 -7.84 5.36
CA ARG A 176 10.49 -7.79 5.54
C ARG A 176 10.99 -9.07 6.20
N ASP A 177 10.35 -9.49 7.29
CA ASP A 177 10.72 -10.75 7.97
C ASP A 177 10.57 -11.96 7.05
N ALA A 178 9.49 -12.00 6.25
CA ALA A 178 9.25 -13.08 5.31
C ALA A 178 10.30 -13.14 4.19
N ILE A 179 10.74 -11.98 3.67
CA ILE A 179 11.76 -11.89 2.62
C ILE A 179 13.14 -12.25 3.19
N ASP A 180 13.46 -11.77 4.40
CA ASP A 180 14.74 -12.07 5.06
C ASP A 180 14.84 -13.54 5.48
N ASN A 181 13.73 -14.25 5.59
CA ASN A 181 13.64 -15.65 6.04
C ASN A 181 12.85 -16.54 5.06
N LEU A 182 13.12 -16.44 3.77
CA LEU A 182 12.40 -17.17 2.71
C LEU A 182 12.28 -18.68 2.96
N GLU A 183 13.24 -19.27 3.67
CA GLU A 183 13.21 -20.71 4.03
C GLU A 183 12.04 -21.06 4.96
N LYS A 184 11.55 -20.09 5.77
CA LYS A 184 10.41 -20.30 6.66
C LYS A 184 9.06 -20.27 5.91
N PHE A 185 9.01 -19.58 4.75
CA PHE A 185 7.78 -19.30 4.02
C PHE A 185 7.67 -19.91 2.61
N PRO A 186 8.34 -21.03 2.28
CA PRO A 186 8.50 -21.50 0.89
C PRO A 186 7.20 -21.90 0.19
N LYS A 187 6.08 -22.01 0.91
CA LYS A 187 4.79 -22.49 0.35
C LYS A 187 3.66 -21.49 0.36
N MET A 188 3.79 -20.39 1.07
CA MET A 188 2.67 -19.47 1.32
C MET A 188 2.71 -18.20 0.47
N VAL A 189 3.81 -18.00 -0.25
CA VAL A 189 4.07 -16.75 -0.90
C VAL A 189 4.32 -16.98 -2.38
N PRO A 190 3.67 -16.27 -3.31
CA PRO A 190 3.97 -16.40 -4.73
C PRO A 190 5.46 -16.16 -4.96
N GLN A 191 6.16 -17.18 -5.42
CA GLN A 191 7.62 -17.19 -5.58
C GLN A 191 8.13 -16.05 -6.46
N GLU A 192 7.26 -15.45 -7.29
CA GLU A 192 7.61 -14.33 -8.16
C GLU A 192 7.94 -13.03 -7.39
N PHE A 193 7.39 -12.81 -6.18
CA PHE A 193 7.64 -11.60 -5.37
C PHE A 193 8.55 -11.83 -4.16
N PHE A 194 8.92 -13.06 -3.88
CA PHE A 194 9.74 -13.46 -2.74
C PHE A 194 11.04 -14.15 -3.18
N GLN A 195 11.70 -13.56 -4.15
CA GLN A 195 13.06 -13.94 -4.53
C GLN A 195 14.07 -13.11 -3.72
N GLU A 196 15.31 -13.59 -3.64
CA GLU A 196 16.41 -13.06 -2.81
C GLU A 196 16.72 -11.54 -2.93
N ARG A 197 15.94 -10.76 -3.68
CA ARG A 197 16.18 -9.34 -3.94
C ARG A 197 14.90 -8.53 -4.08
N THR A 198 13.90 -8.79 -3.26
CA THR A 198 12.72 -7.92 -3.26
C THR A 198 12.92 -6.79 -2.28
N ASP A 199 12.88 -5.54 -2.76
CA ASP A 199 12.90 -4.36 -1.91
C ASP A 199 11.51 -4.14 -1.29
N VAL A 200 11.46 -3.98 0.03
CA VAL A 200 10.26 -3.61 0.78
C VAL A 200 10.31 -2.12 1.05
N ILE A 201 9.39 -1.36 0.46
CA ILE A 201 9.32 0.10 0.61
C ILE A 201 8.00 0.47 1.26
N TYR A 202 8.08 1.05 2.45
CA TYR A 202 6.92 1.54 3.19
C TYR A 202 6.52 2.94 2.75
N GLY A 203 5.21 3.18 2.67
CA GLY A 203 4.64 4.49 2.39
C GLY A 203 4.83 4.99 0.95
N LEU A 204 5.35 4.15 0.04
CA LEU A 204 5.38 4.44 -1.39
C LEU A 204 4.08 3.97 -2.03
N TYR A 205 3.32 4.88 -2.59
CA TYR A 205 1.96 4.65 -3.04
C TYR A 205 1.70 5.24 -4.44
N SER A 206 0.63 4.81 -5.08
CA SER A 206 0.07 5.49 -6.25
C SER A 206 -1.45 5.36 -6.29
N ARG A 207 -2.14 6.49 -6.31
CA ARG A 207 -3.59 6.53 -6.52
C ARG A 207 -3.99 6.51 -8.00
N HIS A 208 -3.03 6.63 -8.91
CA HIS A 208 -3.28 6.81 -10.36
C HIS A 208 -2.66 5.72 -11.24
N GLY A 209 -2.18 4.63 -10.69
CA GLY A 209 -1.55 3.55 -11.46
C GLY A 209 -0.36 2.94 -10.75
N ASN A 210 0.75 2.73 -11.46
CA ASN A 210 1.98 2.20 -10.86
C ASN A 210 2.70 3.25 -10.01
N PHE A 211 3.35 2.79 -8.94
CA PHE A 211 4.19 3.61 -8.07
C PHE A 211 5.65 3.71 -8.56
N HIS A 212 5.98 3.21 -9.73
CA HIS A 212 7.28 3.30 -10.38
C HIS A 212 7.15 3.87 -11.79
N GLY A 213 8.28 4.32 -12.34
CA GLY A 213 8.35 4.94 -13.64
C GLY A 213 8.12 6.46 -13.60
N MET A 214 8.11 7.08 -14.77
CA MET A 214 7.95 8.54 -14.92
C MET A 214 6.49 8.96 -15.07
N ASN A 215 5.61 8.42 -14.25
CA ASN A 215 4.20 8.81 -14.25
C ASN A 215 4.01 10.15 -13.55
N PHE A 216 3.18 11.02 -14.11
CA PHE A 216 2.76 12.24 -13.44
C PHE A 216 1.27 12.09 -13.04
N PRO A 217 0.90 12.37 -11.81
CA PRO A 217 1.63 13.11 -10.77
C PRO A 217 2.80 12.37 -10.10
N GLY A 218 3.14 11.16 -10.53
CA GLY A 218 4.27 10.40 -10.00
C GLY A 218 3.89 9.52 -8.83
N PRO A 219 4.86 8.82 -8.23
CA PRO A 219 4.64 8.11 -6.98
C PRO A 219 4.22 9.10 -5.89
N GLU A 220 3.27 8.70 -5.09
CA GLU A 220 2.76 9.45 -3.96
C GLU A 220 3.25 8.83 -2.66
N PHE A 221 3.20 9.59 -1.57
CA PHE A 221 3.78 9.14 -0.32
C PHE A 221 2.83 9.31 0.86
N VAL A 222 2.82 8.31 1.72
CA VAL A 222 2.32 8.44 3.09
C VAL A 222 3.52 8.77 3.97
N TYR A 223 3.80 10.07 4.15
CA TYR A 223 5.02 10.54 4.83
C TYR A 223 5.19 9.98 6.24
N SER A 224 4.11 9.76 6.98
CA SER A 224 4.16 9.14 8.31
C SER A 224 4.68 7.72 8.31
N GLU A 225 4.57 7.03 7.17
CA GLU A 225 5.00 5.63 7.01
C GLU A 225 6.44 5.51 6.51
N LEU A 226 7.00 6.56 5.88
CA LEU A 226 8.38 6.53 5.37
C LEU A 226 9.42 6.21 6.45
N LYS A 227 9.15 6.54 7.72
CA LYS A 227 10.02 6.24 8.85
C LYS A 227 10.38 4.75 8.97
N TRP A 228 9.48 3.86 8.55
CA TRP A 228 9.66 2.42 8.62
C TRP A 228 10.73 1.87 7.66
N ASN A 229 11.19 2.66 6.69
CA ASN A 229 12.27 2.26 5.77
C ASN A 229 13.66 2.25 6.43
N TRP A 230 13.80 2.84 7.61
CA TRP A 230 15.08 2.98 8.34
C TRP A 230 15.10 2.24 9.69
N GLN A 231 14.16 1.36 9.91
CA GLN A 231 14.05 0.51 11.13
C GLN A 231 14.41 -0.97 10.80
#